data_22f4096ce5b6dbd599f8f6ac2a89273d
#
_entry.id   22f4096ce5b6dbd599f8f6ac2a89273d
#
_cell.length_a   1.000
_cell.length_b   1.000
_cell.length_c   1.000
_cell.angle_alpha   90.00
_cell.angle_beta   90.00
_cell.angle_gamma   90.00
#
_symmetry.space_group_name_H-M   'P 1'
#
loop_
_entity.id
_entity.type
_entity.pdbx_description
1 polymer ?
#
loop_
_entity_poly.entity_id
_entity_poly.type
_entity_poly.pdbx_seq_one_letter_code
_entity_poly.pdbx_strand_id
1 'polypeptide(L)'
;MAGGKLTPRQKMINLMYLVFIAMLALNMSKEVLTAFGLMNEKFEGVNKFSEEYNKNLLGTLEQKAEDDPTRFKAPLDKANQVQAISKKLYVYIASLKSDVSKEFERGKDGKLPYEAMDKGAYIDENWFKGDGYSAKGNEIIAKIENYKKEIIAVFGNDVKYQPIINNIKSKFNLDNIKDKDGVSKKYLSYHFEGFPAVASIAKLTSMENDVHATEQDIYNALIGN
;
A
#
# COMPACT_ATOMS: atom_id res chain seq x y z
N MET A 1 29.83 -1.62 50.33
CA MET A 1 29.48 -1.92 48.91
C MET A 1 30.59 -1.38 48.05
N ALA A 2 31.44 -2.29 47.52
CA ALA A 2 32.62 -1.92 46.76
C ALA A 2 32.21 -1.71 45.30
N GLY A 3 31.98 -0.48 44.92
CA GLY A 3 31.90 -0.06 43.51
C GLY A 3 33.27 -0.02 42.90
N GLY A 4 33.77 -1.18 42.44
CA GLY A 4 35.06 -1.25 41.74
C GLY A 4 35.02 -0.41 40.49
N LYS A 5 35.87 0.62 40.40
CA LYS A 5 36.08 1.41 39.17
C LYS A 5 36.54 0.46 38.07
N LEU A 6 35.73 0.26 37.04
CA LEU A 6 36.07 -0.51 35.85
C LEU A 6 37.38 0.01 35.27
N THR A 7 38.31 -0.89 34.96
CA THR A 7 39.57 -0.53 34.30
C THR A 7 39.31 0.09 32.92
N PRO A 8 40.18 0.97 32.38
CA PRO A 8 40.03 1.56 31.06
C PRO A 8 39.81 0.50 29.95
N ARG A 9 40.44 -0.65 30.06
CA ARG A 9 40.30 -1.79 29.15
C ARG A 9 38.89 -2.37 29.21
N GLN A 10 38.32 -2.51 30.42
CA GLN A 10 36.98 -3.06 30.64
C GLN A 10 35.91 -2.10 30.18
N LYS A 11 36.10 -0.79 30.33
CA LYS A 11 35.20 0.24 29.77
C LYS A 11 35.19 0.18 28.25
N MET A 12 36.34 -0.03 27.61
CA MET A 12 36.45 -0.12 26.15
C MET A 12 35.79 -1.38 25.61
N ILE A 13 35.97 -2.53 26.30
CA ILE A 13 35.30 -3.78 25.95
C ILE A 13 33.79 -3.66 26.08
N ASN A 14 33.30 -3.06 27.17
CA ASN A 14 31.86 -2.83 27.39
C ASN A 14 31.25 -1.88 26.33
N LEU A 15 31.99 -0.84 25.93
CA LEU A 15 31.57 0.08 24.89
C LEU A 15 31.49 -0.63 23.53
N MET A 16 32.52 -1.42 23.16
CA MET A 16 32.53 -2.23 21.94
C MET A 16 31.36 -3.23 21.93
N TYR A 17 31.10 -3.88 23.07
CA TYR A 17 29.98 -4.83 23.21
C TYR A 17 28.64 -4.14 23.05
N LEU A 18 28.48 -2.95 23.66
CA LEU A 18 27.26 -2.12 23.51
C LEU A 18 27.03 -1.70 22.07
N VAL A 19 28.09 -1.24 21.39
CA VAL A 19 28.03 -0.86 19.96
C VAL A 19 27.67 -2.06 19.09
N PHE A 20 28.27 -3.24 19.38
CA PHE A 20 27.98 -4.48 18.65
C PHE A 20 26.51 -4.93 18.84
N ILE A 21 26.01 -4.91 20.08
CA ILE A 21 24.60 -5.23 20.37
C ILE A 21 23.67 -4.21 19.72
N ALA A 22 24.02 -2.92 19.75
CA ALA A 22 23.24 -1.88 19.08
C ALA A 22 23.19 -2.10 17.56
N MET A 23 24.30 -2.47 16.93
CA MET A 23 24.34 -2.83 15.50
C MET A 23 23.47 -4.05 15.19
N LEU A 24 23.52 -5.09 16.03
CA LEU A 24 22.67 -6.28 15.87
C LEU A 24 21.18 -5.96 16.06
N ALA A 25 20.86 -5.09 17.01
CA ALA A 25 19.49 -4.68 17.28
C ALA A 25 18.91 -3.76 16.19
N LEU A 26 19.76 -3.04 15.45
CA LEU A 26 19.37 -2.16 14.36
C LEU A 26 19.23 -2.89 13.02
N ASN A 27 19.80 -4.06 12.87
CA ASN A 27 19.67 -4.87 11.66
C ASN A 27 18.43 -5.76 11.77
N MET A 28 17.47 -5.54 10.87
CA MET A 28 16.35 -6.46 10.72
C MET A 28 16.87 -7.80 10.20
N SER A 29 16.32 -8.92 10.71
CA SER A 29 16.76 -10.23 10.25
C SER A 29 16.39 -10.44 8.78
N LYS A 30 17.26 -11.12 8.03
CA LYS A 30 17.05 -11.42 6.61
C LYS A 30 15.80 -12.24 6.37
N GLU A 31 15.45 -13.10 7.30
CA GLU A 31 14.24 -13.91 7.26
C GLU A 31 12.97 -13.07 7.32
N VAL A 32 12.98 -12.01 8.13
CA VAL A 32 11.85 -11.06 8.22
C VAL A 32 11.71 -10.28 6.91
N LEU A 33 12.82 -9.80 6.35
CA LEU A 33 12.81 -9.10 5.06
C LEU A 33 12.33 -10.03 3.93
N THR A 34 12.80 -11.27 3.91
CA THR A 34 12.34 -12.29 2.98
C THR A 34 10.84 -12.57 3.15
N ALA A 35 10.34 -12.63 4.38
CA ALA A 35 8.90 -12.82 4.63
C ALA A 35 8.06 -11.68 4.04
N PHE A 36 8.49 -10.41 4.14
CA PHE A 36 7.81 -9.31 3.45
C PHE A 36 7.90 -9.43 1.93
N GLY A 37 9.02 -9.89 1.39
CA GLY A 37 9.17 -10.17 -0.04
C GLY A 37 8.21 -11.24 -0.54
N LEU A 38 8.09 -12.35 0.19
CA LEU A 38 7.13 -13.42 -0.13
C LEU A 38 5.68 -12.96 0.02
N MET A 39 5.39 -12.09 0.98
CA MET A 39 4.08 -11.46 1.11
C MET A 39 3.78 -10.57 -0.10
N ASN A 40 4.76 -9.78 -0.57
CA ASN A 40 4.63 -8.99 -1.78
C ASN A 40 4.32 -9.88 -3.00
N GLU A 41 5.07 -10.96 -3.22
CA GLU A 41 4.83 -11.91 -4.32
C GLU A 41 3.42 -12.51 -4.25
N LYS A 42 2.94 -12.82 -3.03
CA LYS A 42 1.57 -13.29 -2.83
C LYS A 42 0.54 -12.25 -3.26
N PHE A 43 0.69 -11.00 -2.84
CA PHE A 43 -0.22 -9.91 -3.23
C PHE A 43 -0.17 -9.66 -4.74
N GLU A 44 1.00 -9.71 -5.37
CA GLU A 44 1.13 -9.58 -6.83
C GLU A 44 0.36 -10.71 -7.55
N GLY A 45 0.46 -11.94 -7.06
CA GLY A 45 -0.32 -13.07 -7.59
C GLY A 45 -1.83 -12.88 -7.42
N VAL A 46 -2.27 -12.41 -6.25
CA VAL A 46 -3.69 -12.11 -6.00
C VAL A 46 -4.18 -10.98 -6.88
N ASN A 47 -3.38 -9.91 -7.05
CA ASN A 47 -3.74 -8.76 -7.89
C ASN A 47 -3.90 -9.17 -9.35
N LYS A 48 -2.99 -9.99 -9.88
CA LYS A 48 -3.10 -10.53 -11.25
C LYS A 48 -4.38 -11.35 -11.44
N PHE A 49 -4.70 -12.21 -10.48
CA PHE A 49 -5.95 -12.97 -10.50
C PHE A 49 -7.18 -12.06 -10.44
N SER A 50 -7.16 -11.06 -9.55
CA SER A 50 -8.26 -10.10 -9.37
C SER A 50 -8.47 -9.24 -10.62
N GLU A 51 -7.39 -8.83 -11.28
CA GLU A 51 -7.45 -8.09 -12.56
C GLU A 51 -8.17 -8.91 -13.64
N GLU A 52 -7.79 -10.18 -13.79
CA GLU A 52 -8.43 -11.09 -14.75
C GLU A 52 -9.89 -11.34 -14.40
N TYR A 53 -10.18 -11.55 -13.12
CA TYR A 53 -11.55 -11.74 -12.64
C TYR A 53 -12.42 -10.49 -12.88
N ASN A 54 -11.91 -9.30 -12.57
CA ASN A 54 -12.62 -8.03 -12.80
C ASN A 54 -12.88 -7.79 -14.29
N LYS A 55 -11.93 -8.16 -15.16
CA LYS A 55 -12.13 -8.12 -16.61
C LYS A 55 -13.28 -9.03 -17.06
N ASN A 56 -13.38 -10.22 -16.48
CA ASN A 56 -14.49 -11.16 -16.78
C ASN A 56 -15.83 -10.61 -16.28
N LEU A 57 -15.87 -9.99 -15.09
CA LEU A 57 -17.08 -9.34 -14.59
C LEU A 57 -17.54 -8.19 -15.51
N LEU A 58 -16.59 -7.37 -15.96
CA LEU A 58 -16.90 -6.29 -16.89
C LEU A 58 -17.45 -6.83 -18.23
N GLY A 59 -16.81 -7.88 -18.79
CA GLY A 59 -17.31 -8.56 -19.99
C GLY A 59 -18.72 -9.15 -19.80
N THR A 60 -19.03 -9.67 -18.61
CA THR A 60 -20.37 -10.13 -18.28
C THR A 60 -21.39 -8.97 -18.28
N LEU A 61 -20.99 -7.80 -17.79
CA LEU A 61 -21.83 -6.62 -17.78
C LEU A 61 -22.04 -6.05 -19.19
N GLU A 62 -21.01 -6.11 -20.04
CA GLU A 62 -21.08 -5.77 -21.46
C GLU A 62 -22.10 -6.64 -22.19
N GLN A 63 -22.02 -7.97 -22.00
CA GLN A 63 -22.97 -8.92 -22.58
C GLN A 63 -24.42 -8.64 -22.12
N LYS A 64 -24.61 -8.40 -20.84
CA LYS A 64 -25.95 -8.03 -20.30
C LYS A 64 -26.47 -6.73 -20.89
N ALA A 65 -25.60 -5.75 -21.15
CA ALA A 65 -26.00 -4.47 -21.76
C ALA A 65 -26.32 -4.61 -23.25
N GLU A 66 -25.74 -5.60 -23.95
CA GLU A 66 -26.13 -5.98 -25.31
C GLU A 66 -27.50 -6.67 -25.32
N ASP A 67 -27.74 -7.59 -24.38
CA ASP A 67 -28.98 -8.37 -24.29
C ASP A 67 -30.17 -7.52 -23.81
N ASP A 68 -29.94 -6.63 -22.82
CA ASP A 68 -30.97 -5.71 -22.27
C ASP A 68 -30.35 -4.30 -22.03
N PRO A 69 -30.26 -3.48 -23.09
CA PRO A 69 -29.70 -2.14 -23.00
C PRO A 69 -30.47 -1.22 -22.03
N THR A 70 -31.77 -1.43 -21.92
CA THR A 70 -32.64 -0.58 -21.07
C THR A 70 -32.24 -0.70 -19.60
N ARG A 71 -31.87 -1.90 -19.18
CA ARG A 71 -31.53 -2.21 -17.80
C ARG A 71 -30.05 -2.02 -17.51
N PHE A 72 -29.16 -2.45 -18.42
CA PHE A 72 -27.74 -2.59 -18.11
C PHE A 72 -26.81 -1.56 -18.74
N LYS A 73 -27.28 -0.68 -19.64
CA LYS A 73 -26.44 0.37 -20.23
C LYS A 73 -25.90 1.34 -19.17
N ALA A 74 -26.78 1.85 -18.30
CA ALA A 74 -26.35 2.78 -17.24
C ALA A 74 -25.41 2.10 -16.19
N PRO A 75 -25.64 0.85 -15.73
CA PRO A 75 -24.65 0.08 -14.99
C PRO A 75 -23.31 -0.09 -15.70
N LEU A 76 -23.29 -0.42 -16.99
CA LEU A 76 -22.06 -0.55 -17.76
C LEU A 76 -21.28 0.77 -17.85
N ASP A 77 -21.97 1.88 -18.09
CA ASP A 77 -21.35 3.21 -18.13
C ASP A 77 -20.69 3.56 -16.78
N LYS A 78 -21.32 3.20 -15.65
CA LYS A 78 -20.73 3.34 -14.31
C LYS A 78 -19.50 2.44 -14.14
N ALA A 79 -19.56 1.18 -14.57
CA ALA A 79 -18.43 0.24 -14.49
C ALA A 79 -17.22 0.74 -15.28
N ASN A 80 -17.44 1.26 -16.50
CA ASN A 80 -16.38 1.84 -17.32
C ASN A 80 -15.74 3.09 -16.67
N GLN A 81 -16.55 3.93 -16.01
CA GLN A 81 -16.02 5.07 -15.24
C GLN A 81 -15.15 4.58 -14.07
N VAL A 82 -15.63 3.60 -13.31
CA VAL A 82 -14.88 2.98 -12.20
C VAL A 82 -13.55 2.42 -12.70
N GLN A 83 -13.55 1.66 -13.80
CA GLN A 83 -12.32 1.13 -14.39
C GLN A 83 -11.32 2.24 -14.73
N ALA A 84 -11.78 3.31 -15.38
CA ALA A 84 -10.92 4.42 -15.78
C ALA A 84 -10.31 5.16 -14.57
N ILE A 85 -11.09 5.33 -13.49
CA ILE A 85 -10.63 5.95 -12.24
C ILE A 85 -9.61 5.05 -11.55
N SER A 86 -9.90 3.75 -11.41
CA SER A 86 -9.01 2.77 -10.79
C SER A 86 -7.69 2.65 -11.53
N LYS A 87 -7.72 2.64 -12.87
CA LYS A 87 -6.50 2.59 -13.68
C LYS A 87 -5.53 3.74 -13.38
N LYS A 88 -6.04 4.95 -13.13
CA LYS A 88 -5.18 6.08 -12.76
C LYS A 88 -4.42 5.81 -11.45
N LEU A 89 -5.09 5.23 -10.45
CA LEU A 89 -4.47 4.91 -9.17
C LEU A 89 -3.50 3.74 -9.29
N TYR A 90 -3.81 2.69 -10.06
CA TYR A 90 -2.87 1.60 -10.34
C TYR A 90 -1.56 2.09 -10.95
N VAL A 91 -1.65 2.89 -12.01
CA VAL A 91 -0.46 3.45 -12.68
C VAL A 91 0.35 4.28 -11.69
N TYR A 92 -0.31 5.04 -10.84
CA TYR A 92 0.37 5.84 -9.84
C TYR A 92 1.06 4.98 -8.76
N ILE A 93 0.39 3.96 -8.21
CA ILE A 93 0.99 3.04 -7.24
C ILE A 93 2.18 2.28 -7.88
N ALA A 94 2.04 1.83 -9.12
CA ALA A 94 3.14 1.19 -9.86
C ALA A 94 4.35 2.13 -10.00
N SER A 95 4.14 3.43 -10.23
CA SER A 95 5.23 4.42 -10.25
C SER A 95 5.90 4.57 -8.89
N LEU A 96 5.14 4.57 -7.78
CA LEU A 96 5.69 4.61 -6.42
C LEU A 96 6.53 3.36 -6.13
N LYS A 97 6.04 2.17 -6.49
CA LYS A 97 6.78 0.90 -6.34
C LYS A 97 8.09 0.93 -7.15
N SER A 98 8.04 1.44 -8.37
CA SER A 98 9.22 1.62 -9.22
C SER A 98 10.22 2.58 -8.57
N ASP A 99 9.76 3.72 -8.05
CA ASP A 99 10.62 4.70 -7.40
C ASP A 99 11.33 4.12 -6.17
N VAL A 100 10.61 3.38 -5.32
CA VAL A 100 11.17 2.72 -4.13
C VAL A 100 12.16 1.61 -4.50
N SER A 101 11.95 0.93 -5.63
CA SER A 101 12.80 -0.19 -6.06
C SER A 101 14.01 0.20 -6.89
N LYS A 102 14.12 1.45 -7.35
CA LYS A 102 15.21 1.93 -8.24
C LYS A 102 16.61 1.71 -7.69
N GLU A 103 16.78 1.76 -6.39
CA GLU A 103 18.08 1.62 -5.72
C GLU A 103 18.54 0.16 -5.58
N PHE A 104 17.69 -0.79 -5.95
CA PHE A 104 17.95 -2.22 -5.74
C PHE A 104 18.04 -2.94 -7.09
N GLU A 105 19.22 -3.50 -7.35
CA GLU A 105 19.42 -4.32 -8.55
C GLU A 105 18.70 -5.67 -8.40
N ARG A 106 17.92 -6.03 -9.42
CA ARG A 106 17.23 -7.32 -9.45
C ARG A 106 18.22 -8.46 -9.64
N GLY A 107 17.96 -9.58 -8.99
CA GLY A 107 18.72 -10.81 -9.17
C GLY A 107 18.59 -11.38 -10.59
N LYS A 108 19.35 -12.42 -10.89
CA LYS A 108 19.30 -13.15 -12.18
C LYS A 108 17.94 -13.77 -12.46
N ASP A 109 17.15 -14.03 -11.43
CA ASP A 109 15.78 -14.52 -11.46
C ASP A 109 14.72 -13.42 -11.68
N GLY A 110 15.16 -12.17 -11.84
CA GLY A 110 14.31 -11.00 -12.01
C GLY A 110 13.65 -10.49 -10.72
N LYS A 111 13.90 -11.13 -9.58
CA LYS A 111 13.34 -10.74 -8.29
C LYS A 111 14.13 -9.62 -7.62
N LEU A 112 13.46 -8.88 -6.76
CA LEU A 112 14.11 -7.89 -5.91
C LEU A 112 14.95 -8.59 -4.83
N PRO A 113 16.09 -8.00 -4.43
CA PRO A 113 16.97 -8.58 -3.41
C PRO A 113 16.43 -8.30 -2.00
N TYR A 114 15.35 -8.99 -1.60
CA TYR A 114 14.60 -8.71 -0.37
C TYR A 114 15.47 -8.56 0.87
N GLU A 115 16.50 -9.41 1.03
CA GLU A 115 17.42 -9.37 2.16
C GLU A 115 18.29 -8.11 2.23
N ALA A 116 18.41 -7.38 1.12
CA ALA A 116 19.16 -6.12 1.03
C ALA A 116 18.25 -4.89 1.13
N MET A 117 16.94 -5.08 1.23
CA MET A 117 15.95 -4.00 1.23
C MET A 117 15.51 -3.63 2.66
N ASP A 118 16.44 -3.59 3.59
CA ASP A 118 16.24 -3.31 5.01
C ASP A 118 16.05 -1.81 5.32
N LYS A 119 16.46 -0.92 4.40
CA LYS A 119 16.38 0.54 4.56
C LYS A 119 15.28 1.12 3.70
N GLY A 120 14.54 2.06 4.28
CA GLY A 120 13.51 2.85 3.60
C GLY A 120 13.99 4.26 3.24
N ALA A 121 15.30 4.46 3.03
CA ALA A 121 15.89 5.79 2.85
C ALA A 121 15.18 6.63 1.78
N TYR A 122 14.87 6.03 0.62
CA TYR A 122 14.14 6.74 -0.43
C TYR A 122 12.80 7.30 0.07
N ILE A 123 12.02 6.50 0.81
CA ILE A 123 10.71 6.92 1.31
C ILE A 123 10.87 8.01 2.36
N ASP A 124 11.75 7.80 3.34
CA ASP A 124 11.96 8.72 4.45
C ASP A 124 12.45 10.09 3.96
N GLU A 125 13.33 10.13 2.96
CA GLU A 125 13.87 11.36 2.39
C GLU A 125 12.90 12.07 1.44
N ASN A 126 12.05 11.32 0.71
CA ASN A 126 11.23 11.90 -0.35
C ASN A 126 9.76 12.13 0.06
N TRP A 127 9.21 11.32 0.97
CA TRP A 127 7.79 11.42 1.33
C TRP A 127 7.55 12.26 2.59
N PHE A 128 8.58 12.49 3.42
CA PHE A 128 8.49 13.17 4.69
C PHE A 128 9.36 14.42 4.73
N LYS A 129 8.97 15.40 5.57
CA LYS A 129 9.74 16.62 5.83
C LYS A 129 9.38 17.16 7.22
N GLY A 130 10.35 17.11 8.14
CA GLY A 130 10.09 17.43 9.56
C GLY A 130 8.99 16.52 10.10
N ASP A 131 8.07 17.05 10.87
CA ASP A 131 6.94 16.29 11.44
C ASP A 131 5.75 16.14 10.46
N GLY A 132 5.99 16.30 9.16
CA GLY A 132 4.93 16.30 8.16
C GLY A 132 5.30 15.61 6.86
N TYR A 133 4.44 15.79 5.88
CA TYR A 133 4.66 15.28 4.53
C TYR A 133 5.46 16.27 3.68
N SER A 134 6.33 15.74 2.83
CA SER A 134 6.91 16.48 1.71
C SER A 134 5.85 16.80 0.64
N ALA A 135 6.26 17.47 -0.44
CA ALA A 135 5.40 17.65 -1.62
C ALA A 135 4.94 16.28 -2.19
N LYS A 136 5.85 15.28 -2.22
CA LYS A 136 5.54 13.92 -2.69
C LYS A 136 4.56 13.20 -1.76
N GLY A 137 4.76 13.27 -0.46
CA GLY A 137 3.83 12.69 0.52
C GLY A 137 2.43 13.29 0.43
N ASN A 138 2.32 14.61 0.27
CA ASN A 138 1.04 15.29 0.06
C ASN A 138 0.39 14.89 -1.28
N GLU A 139 1.18 14.70 -2.34
CA GLU A 139 0.70 14.19 -3.62
C GLU A 139 0.08 12.80 -3.47
N ILE A 140 0.73 11.88 -2.72
CA ILE A 140 0.23 10.52 -2.46
C ILE A 140 -1.14 10.58 -1.77
N ILE A 141 -1.24 11.36 -0.70
CA ILE A 141 -2.52 11.57 0.01
C ILE A 141 -3.60 12.12 -0.92
N ALA A 142 -3.26 13.13 -1.72
CA ALA A 142 -4.21 13.73 -2.67
C ALA A 142 -4.68 12.74 -3.74
N LYS A 143 -3.81 11.87 -4.25
CA LYS A 143 -4.17 10.84 -5.24
C LYS A 143 -5.15 9.82 -4.68
N ILE A 144 -4.94 9.34 -3.45
CA ILE A 144 -5.84 8.39 -2.78
C ILE A 144 -7.19 9.07 -2.45
N GLU A 145 -7.17 10.29 -1.92
CA GLU A 145 -8.39 11.07 -1.67
C GLU A 145 -9.18 11.35 -2.94
N ASN A 146 -8.52 11.69 -4.03
CA ASN A 146 -9.18 11.93 -5.31
C ASN A 146 -9.80 10.64 -5.85
N TYR A 147 -9.10 9.50 -5.79
CA TYR A 147 -9.66 8.21 -6.14
C TYR A 147 -10.95 7.94 -5.36
N LYS A 148 -10.90 8.06 -4.02
CA LYS A 148 -12.07 7.86 -3.15
C LYS A 148 -13.24 8.75 -3.54
N LYS A 149 -12.99 10.05 -3.76
CA LYS A 149 -14.01 11.02 -4.17
C LYS A 149 -14.60 10.72 -5.54
N GLU A 150 -13.74 10.43 -6.54
CA GLU A 150 -14.18 10.14 -7.91
C GLU A 150 -15.04 8.88 -7.95
N ILE A 151 -14.62 7.78 -7.27
CA ILE A 151 -15.41 6.54 -7.20
C ILE A 151 -16.77 6.77 -6.52
N ILE A 152 -16.80 7.46 -5.39
CA ILE A 152 -18.07 7.76 -4.70
C ILE A 152 -18.99 8.61 -5.57
N ALA A 153 -18.46 9.57 -6.32
CA ALA A 153 -19.22 10.44 -7.20
C ALA A 153 -19.94 9.69 -8.33
N VAL A 154 -19.42 8.55 -8.80
CA VAL A 154 -20.08 7.70 -9.80
C VAL A 154 -21.44 7.21 -9.33
N PHE A 155 -21.63 7.03 -8.02
CA PHE A 155 -22.87 6.51 -7.43
C PHE A 155 -23.79 7.60 -6.86
N GLY A 156 -23.25 8.79 -6.60
CA GLY A 156 -24.02 9.90 -6.03
C GLY A 156 -24.63 9.57 -4.67
N ASN A 157 -25.88 9.99 -4.47
CA ASN A 157 -26.63 9.77 -3.23
C ASN A 157 -27.58 8.58 -3.30
N ASP A 158 -27.42 7.67 -4.25
CA ASP A 158 -28.30 6.52 -4.40
C ASP A 158 -28.16 5.58 -3.19
N VAL A 159 -29.26 5.41 -2.46
CA VAL A 159 -29.33 4.58 -1.23
C VAL A 159 -28.91 3.14 -1.50
N LYS A 160 -29.15 2.63 -2.70
CA LYS A 160 -28.78 1.27 -3.12
C LYS A 160 -27.27 1.00 -3.01
N TYR A 161 -26.44 2.01 -3.26
CA TYR A 161 -24.98 1.88 -3.23
C TYR A 161 -24.33 2.34 -1.91
N GLN A 162 -25.12 2.73 -0.91
CA GLN A 162 -24.58 3.18 0.38
C GLN A 162 -23.66 2.15 1.06
N PRO A 163 -23.94 0.83 1.06
CA PRO A 163 -23.03 -0.16 1.63
C PRO A 163 -21.66 -0.14 0.95
N ILE A 164 -21.61 -0.03 -0.39
CA ILE A 164 -20.38 0.07 -1.16
C ILE A 164 -19.64 1.37 -0.83
N ILE A 165 -20.34 2.50 -0.80
CA ILE A 165 -19.78 3.81 -0.45
C ILE A 165 -19.16 3.78 0.95
N ASN A 166 -19.80 3.15 1.92
CA ASN A 166 -19.28 3.02 3.28
C ASN A 166 -18.03 2.12 3.33
N ASN A 167 -18.03 1.04 2.55
CA ASN A 167 -16.84 0.18 2.41
C ASN A 167 -15.65 0.93 1.81
N ILE A 168 -15.88 1.71 0.75
CA ILE A 168 -14.85 2.55 0.12
C ILE A 168 -14.30 3.58 1.12
N LYS A 169 -15.17 4.28 1.85
CA LYS A 169 -14.75 5.25 2.88
C LYS A 169 -13.90 4.61 3.97
N SER A 170 -14.23 3.40 4.39
CA SER A 170 -13.47 2.65 5.40
C SER A 170 -12.12 2.18 4.85
N LYS A 171 -12.12 1.57 3.66
CA LYS A 171 -10.93 0.98 3.03
C LYS A 171 -9.89 2.04 2.67
N PHE A 172 -10.32 3.21 2.21
CA PHE A 172 -9.46 4.34 1.85
C PHE A 172 -9.53 5.47 2.88
N ASN A 173 -9.64 5.12 4.17
CA ASN A 173 -9.55 6.08 5.25
C ASN A 173 -8.09 6.50 5.46
N LEU A 174 -7.83 7.82 5.42
CA LEU A 174 -6.51 8.43 5.59
C LEU A 174 -6.40 9.23 6.90
N ASP A 175 -7.31 9.00 7.84
CA ASP A 175 -7.29 9.65 9.14
C ASP A 175 -6.03 9.28 9.93
N ASN A 176 -5.70 10.11 10.89
CA ASN A 176 -4.63 9.82 11.82
C ASN A 176 -4.91 8.54 12.62
N ILE A 177 -3.89 7.74 12.82
CA ILE A 177 -3.95 6.45 13.50
C ILE A 177 -3.21 6.58 14.84
N LYS A 178 -3.80 6.07 15.91
CA LYS A 178 -3.10 5.95 17.20
C LYS A 178 -2.20 4.71 17.15
N ASP A 179 -0.93 4.91 17.46
CA ASP A 179 0.01 3.80 17.61
C ASP A 179 -0.22 3.04 18.94
N LYS A 180 0.57 2.00 19.21
CA LYS A 180 0.50 1.18 20.43
C LYS A 180 0.67 1.98 21.74
N ASP A 181 1.35 3.12 21.65
CA ASP A 181 1.63 4.01 22.79
C ASP A 181 0.57 5.12 22.91
N GLY A 182 -0.47 5.11 22.05
CA GLY A 182 -1.57 6.07 22.02
C GLY A 182 -1.23 7.38 21.32
N VAL A 183 -0.04 7.49 20.69
CA VAL A 183 0.39 8.68 19.95
C VAL A 183 -0.30 8.72 18.58
N SER A 184 -0.91 9.86 18.26
CA SER A 184 -1.56 10.07 16.98
C SER A 184 -0.52 10.30 15.88
N LYS A 185 -0.47 9.43 14.90
CA LYS A 185 0.41 9.53 13.72
C LYS A 185 -0.41 9.78 12.46
N LYS A 186 0.14 10.57 11.54
CA LYS A 186 -0.44 10.75 10.21
C LYS A 186 -0.38 9.43 9.44
N TYR A 187 -1.33 9.23 8.50
CA TYR A 187 -1.49 7.96 7.77
C TYR A 187 -0.19 7.42 7.15
N LEU A 188 0.52 8.23 6.33
CA LEU A 188 1.76 7.76 5.72
C LEU A 188 2.86 7.52 6.76
N SER A 189 2.97 8.38 7.78
CA SER A 189 3.96 8.19 8.85
C SER A 189 3.73 6.88 9.60
N TYR A 190 2.47 6.54 9.87
CA TYR A 190 2.14 5.27 10.54
C TYR A 190 2.48 4.04 9.68
N HIS A 191 2.31 4.14 8.36
CA HIS A 191 2.41 2.98 7.47
C HIS A 191 3.75 2.82 6.76
N PHE A 192 4.56 3.89 6.62
CA PHE A 192 5.73 3.89 5.75
C PHE A 192 6.99 4.51 6.38
N GLU A 193 6.86 5.47 7.32
CA GLU A 193 8.02 6.17 7.88
C GLU A 193 8.85 5.23 8.75
N GLY A 194 10.15 5.10 8.44
CA GLY A 194 11.08 4.22 9.14
C GLY A 194 10.91 2.74 8.85
N PHE A 195 10.08 2.35 7.87
CA PHE A 195 9.92 0.94 7.49
C PHE A 195 10.92 0.53 6.40
N PRO A 196 11.32 -0.76 6.35
CA PRO A 196 12.12 -1.31 5.25
C PRO A 196 11.46 -1.11 3.89
N ALA A 197 12.27 -0.90 2.84
CA ALA A 197 11.77 -0.74 1.49
C ALA A 197 10.91 -1.93 1.04
N VAL A 198 11.29 -3.16 1.37
CA VAL A 198 10.52 -4.37 1.04
C VAL A 198 9.14 -4.37 1.69
N ALA A 199 9.03 -3.94 2.95
CA ALA A 199 7.74 -3.84 3.65
C ALA A 199 6.85 -2.76 3.02
N SER A 200 7.43 -1.64 2.62
CA SER A 200 6.74 -0.55 1.94
C SER A 200 6.24 -0.97 0.55
N ILE A 201 7.02 -1.72 -0.22
CA ILE A 201 6.56 -2.29 -1.51
C ILE A 201 5.41 -3.26 -1.29
N ALA A 202 5.50 -4.16 -0.30
CA ALA A 202 4.41 -5.08 0.03
C ALA A 202 3.13 -4.32 0.41
N LYS A 203 3.26 -3.21 1.16
CA LYS A 203 2.12 -2.35 1.52
C LYS A 203 1.51 -1.67 0.31
N LEU A 204 2.32 -1.14 -0.62
CA LEU A 204 1.84 -0.56 -1.87
C LEU A 204 1.11 -1.60 -2.74
N THR A 205 1.64 -2.82 -2.81
CA THR A 205 0.99 -3.93 -3.54
C THR A 205 -0.33 -4.36 -2.88
N SER A 206 -0.41 -4.31 -1.54
CA SER A 206 -1.67 -4.49 -0.81
C SER A 206 -2.69 -3.38 -1.12
N MET A 207 -2.25 -2.13 -1.30
CA MET A 207 -3.15 -1.04 -1.72
C MET A 207 -3.70 -1.24 -3.14
N GLU A 208 -2.91 -1.81 -4.07
CA GLU A 208 -3.43 -2.24 -5.37
C GLU A 208 -4.54 -3.29 -5.21
N ASN A 209 -4.36 -4.24 -4.29
CA ASN A 209 -5.39 -5.23 -3.99
C ASN A 209 -6.69 -4.59 -3.48
N ASP A 210 -6.59 -3.56 -2.63
CA ASP A 210 -7.76 -2.82 -2.15
C ASP A 210 -8.54 -2.15 -3.28
N VAL A 211 -7.85 -1.66 -4.32
CA VAL A 211 -8.48 -1.09 -5.52
C VAL A 211 -9.17 -2.19 -6.33
N HIS A 212 -8.51 -3.34 -6.59
CA HIS A 212 -9.11 -4.48 -7.29
C HIS A 212 -10.34 -5.03 -6.57
N ALA A 213 -10.28 -5.17 -5.25
CA ALA A 213 -11.41 -5.62 -4.45
C ALA A 213 -12.58 -4.64 -4.51
N THR A 214 -12.27 -3.33 -4.57
CA THR A 214 -13.31 -2.29 -4.72
C THR A 214 -13.99 -2.36 -6.08
N GLU A 215 -13.24 -2.55 -7.18
CA GLU A 215 -13.82 -2.79 -8.51
C GLU A 215 -14.71 -4.02 -8.52
N GLN A 216 -14.23 -5.12 -7.92
CA GLN A 216 -14.97 -6.39 -7.84
C GLN A 216 -16.31 -6.21 -7.12
N ASP A 217 -16.32 -5.56 -5.94
CA ASP A 217 -17.52 -5.28 -5.16
C ASP A 217 -18.52 -4.46 -5.98
N ILE A 218 -18.03 -3.44 -6.69
CA ILE A 218 -18.84 -2.57 -7.54
C ILE A 218 -19.43 -3.34 -8.73
N TYR A 219 -18.60 -4.09 -9.48
CA TYR A 219 -19.06 -4.82 -10.66
C TYR A 219 -20.10 -5.87 -10.30
N ASN A 220 -19.90 -6.61 -9.20
CA ASN A 220 -20.88 -7.57 -8.70
C ASN A 220 -22.22 -6.89 -8.36
N ALA A 221 -22.20 -5.73 -7.72
CA ALA A 221 -23.42 -4.98 -7.42
C ALA A 221 -24.10 -4.45 -8.68
N LEU A 222 -23.36 -4.03 -9.68
CA LEU A 222 -23.91 -3.55 -10.96
C LEU A 222 -24.51 -4.69 -11.79
N ILE A 223 -23.93 -5.89 -11.72
CA ILE A 223 -24.44 -7.11 -12.38
C ILE A 223 -25.73 -7.63 -11.73
N GLY A 224 -25.81 -7.53 -10.39
CA GLY A 224 -26.97 -7.98 -9.60
C GLY A 224 -28.19 -7.06 -9.69
N ASN A 225 -28.08 -5.95 -10.38
CA ASN A 225 -29.16 -4.98 -10.61
C ASN A 225 -30.08 -5.44 -11.73
#